data_c1b45394e413f5bf121232f9db8710be
#
_entry.id   c1b45394e413f5bf121232f9db8710be
#
_cell.length_a   1.000
_cell.length_b   1.000
_cell.length_c   1.000
_cell.angle_alpha   90.00
_cell.angle_beta   90.00
_cell.angle_gamma   90.00
#
_symmetry.space_group_name_H-M   'P 1'
#
loop_
_entity.id
_entity.type
_entity.pdbx_description
1 polymer ?
#
loop_
_entity_poly.entity_id
_entity_poly.type
_entity_poly.pdbx_seq_one_letter_code
_entity_poly.pdbx_strand_id
1 'polypeptide(L)'
;MTDRKLLAFYGLKFNPFLPSVPVEDLWLPPGAESFLFRVETLVIDGGFGLLSGDPGMGKSKLLQALAVRLGKVDGVIVGVTERPTSSLGDFYRELGHLFGVHLAPANRYGSFSALRQRWREHFAKSLFRPVLLLDEAQDALAGTLNELRILGSERFDSAHLLTVVLVGDARLPERFRAPDLLPLGTRIRTRLVLQPLGRDDLAAFLDHLLDRAGNPGLLTAPLKATLVEHAAGNPRVLCTLGGELLETALQRGRPVLDEALFLDLFDRNTKKRSRP
;
A
#
# COMPACT_ATOMS: atom_id res chain seq x y z
N MET A 1 -14.68 -22.85 -2.92
CA MET A 1 -14.44 -24.31 -2.77
C MET A 1 -13.02 -24.72 -3.12
N THR A 2 -12.39 -24.11 -4.11
CA THR A 2 -11.02 -24.40 -4.58
C THR A 2 -9.94 -24.10 -3.54
N ASP A 3 -10.03 -22.93 -2.86
CA ASP A 3 -9.01 -22.50 -1.89
C ASP A 3 -8.82 -23.46 -0.71
N ARG A 4 -9.90 -23.93 -0.09
CA ARG A 4 -9.80 -24.90 1.03
C ARG A 4 -9.10 -26.19 0.62
N LYS A 5 -9.37 -26.67 -0.59
CA LYS A 5 -8.74 -27.87 -1.15
C LYS A 5 -7.26 -27.66 -1.40
N LEU A 6 -6.90 -26.48 -1.92
CA LEU A 6 -5.51 -26.06 -2.16
C LEU A 6 -4.72 -25.99 -0.85
N LEU A 7 -5.26 -25.29 0.14
CA LEU A 7 -4.62 -25.14 1.45
C LEU A 7 -4.39 -26.49 2.11
N ALA A 8 -5.41 -27.38 2.11
CA ALA A 8 -5.31 -28.71 2.70
C ALA A 8 -4.30 -29.59 1.96
N PHE A 9 -4.25 -29.54 0.62
CA PHE A 9 -3.33 -30.36 -0.20
C PHE A 9 -1.87 -30.01 0.05
N TYR A 10 -1.57 -28.70 0.19
CA TYR A 10 -0.19 -28.22 0.38
C TYR A 10 0.19 -27.94 1.84
N GLY A 11 -0.72 -28.16 2.80
CA GLY A 11 -0.49 -27.87 4.21
C GLY A 11 -0.29 -26.37 4.50
N LEU A 12 -0.97 -25.51 3.74
CA LEU A 12 -0.82 -24.05 3.84
C LEU A 12 -1.84 -23.46 4.82
N LYS A 13 -1.43 -22.44 5.59
CA LYS A 13 -2.31 -21.61 6.42
C LYS A 13 -3.12 -20.64 5.55
N PHE A 14 -2.50 -20.09 4.53
CA PHE A 14 -3.09 -19.20 3.52
C PHE A 14 -2.34 -19.37 2.19
N ASN A 15 -2.92 -18.90 1.09
CA ASN A 15 -2.23 -18.89 -0.20
C ASN A 15 -1.19 -17.76 -0.24
N PRO A 16 0.13 -18.07 -0.30
CA PRO A 16 1.19 -17.06 -0.22
C PRO A 16 1.22 -16.10 -1.41
N PHE A 17 0.59 -16.47 -2.52
CA PHE A 17 0.64 -15.70 -3.77
C PHE A 17 -0.59 -14.80 -3.99
N LEU A 18 -1.58 -14.85 -3.11
CA LEU A 18 -2.76 -13.99 -3.20
C LEU A 18 -2.56 -12.65 -2.45
N PRO A 19 -3.27 -11.60 -2.87
CA PRO A 19 -3.26 -10.32 -2.15
C PRO A 19 -3.82 -10.39 -0.72
N SER A 20 -4.48 -11.48 -0.33
CA SER A 20 -5.10 -11.68 0.98
C SER A 20 -4.16 -12.18 2.08
N VAL A 21 -2.83 -12.12 1.85
CA VAL A 21 -1.85 -12.42 2.91
C VAL A 21 -2.13 -11.56 4.14
N PRO A 22 -2.19 -12.16 5.36
CA PRO A 22 -2.41 -11.42 6.61
C PRO A 22 -1.38 -10.29 6.81
N VAL A 23 -1.81 -9.17 7.39
CA VAL A 23 -0.95 -7.99 7.54
C VAL A 23 0.25 -8.28 8.45
N GLU A 24 0.07 -9.12 9.46
CA GLU A 24 1.13 -9.59 10.38
C GLU A 24 2.18 -10.47 9.71
N ASP A 25 1.84 -11.05 8.56
CA ASP A 25 2.72 -11.92 7.79
C ASP A 25 3.34 -11.23 6.56
N LEU A 26 3.11 -9.91 6.41
CA LEU A 26 3.70 -9.16 5.31
C LEU A 26 5.21 -9.02 5.44
N TRP A 27 5.91 -9.22 4.33
CA TRP A 27 7.31 -8.87 4.22
C TRP A 27 7.46 -7.36 3.99
N LEU A 28 8.36 -6.73 4.71
CA LEU A 28 8.62 -5.30 4.58
C LEU A 28 9.85 -5.08 3.68
N PRO A 29 9.73 -4.32 2.59
CA PRO A 29 10.85 -4.03 1.71
C PRO A 29 11.89 -3.13 2.39
N PRO A 30 13.14 -3.07 1.87
CA PRO A 30 14.17 -2.18 2.39
C PRO A 30 13.70 -0.74 2.57
N GLY A 31 14.02 -0.14 3.72
CA GLY A 31 13.62 1.21 4.07
C GLY A 31 12.19 1.37 4.61
N ALA A 32 11.34 0.35 4.48
CA ALA A 32 9.94 0.43 4.92
C ALA A 32 9.83 0.65 6.44
N GLU A 33 10.56 -0.10 7.25
CA GLU A 33 10.51 0.06 8.72
C GLU A 33 10.91 1.47 9.16
N SER A 34 11.96 2.02 8.57
CA SER A 34 12.38 3.40 8.83
C SER A 34 11.34 4.42 8.39
N PHE A 35 10.62 4.16 7.30
CA PHE A 35 9.52 5.02 6.86
C PHE A 35 8.33 4.95 7.82
N LEU A 36 7.90 3.75 8.23
CA LEU A 36 6.81 3.54 9.19
C LEU A 36 7.11 4.28 10.50
N PHE A 37 8.30 4.12 11.05
CA PHE A 37 8.74 4.81 12.26
C PHE A 37 8.69 6.35 12.11
N ARG A 38 9.15 6.89 10.98
CA ARG A 38 9.07 8.34 10.73
C ARG A 38 7.64 8.84 10.60
N VAL A 39 6.72 8.04 10.03
CA VAL A 39 5.30 8.40 9.99
C VAL A 39 4.68 8.37 11.39
N GLU A 40 5.03 7.40 12.23
CA GLU A 40 4.60 7.37 13.65
C GLU A 40 5.03 8.62 14.41
N THR A 41 6.27 9.06 14.21
CA THR A 41 6.76 10.33 14.77
C THR A 41 5.98 11.52 14.20
N LEU A 42 5.65 11.48 12.91
CA LEU A 42 4.91 12.55 12.26
C LEU A 42 3.48 12.71 12.83
N VAL A 43 2.89 11.67 13.41
CA VAL A 43 1.56 11.75 14.06
C VAL A 43 1.56 12.70 15.27
N ILE A 44 2.70 12.92 15.90
CA ILE A 44 2.84 13.85 17.02
C ILE A 44 2.83 15.31 16.52
N ASP A 45 3.58 15.59 15.46
CA ASP A 45 3.77 16.96 14.95
C ASP A 45 2.78 17.35 13.85
N GLY A 46 2.23 16.37 13.16
CA GLY A 46 1.47 16.55 11.93
C GLY A 46 2.36 16.82 10.72
N GLY A 47 1.76 16.82 9.54
CA GLY A 47 2.46 17.11 8.28
C GLY A 47 2.24 16.05 7.21
N PHE A 48 3.15 15.97 6.24
CA PHE A 48 2.97 15.14 5.05
C PHE A 48 4.07 14.10 4.89
N GLY A 49 3.66 12.85 4.62
CA GLY A 49 4.50 11.75 4.18
C GLY A 49 4.18 11.38 2.72
N LEU A 50 5.15 10.82 2.01
CA LEU A 50 5.01 10.35 0.63
C LEU A 50 5.58 8.95 0.48
N LEU A 51 4.76 8.04 -0.02
CA LEU A 51 5.14 6.70 -0.44
C LEU A 51 4.89 6.58 -1.94
N SER A 52 5.92 6.30 -2.72
CA SER A 52 5.76 6.15 -4.17
C SER A 52 6.54 4.92 -4.68
N GLY A 53 6.27 4.52 -5.91
CA GLY A 53 6.95 3.42 -6.57
C GLY A 53 6.08 2.84 -7.70
N ASP A 54 6.67 2.02 -8.54
CA ASP A 54 5.99 1.42 -9.67
C ASP A 54 4.83 0.49 -9.25
N PRO A 55 3.89 0.19 -10.16
CA PRO A 55 2.83 -0.79 -9.90
C PRO A 55 3.42 -2.16 -9.53
N GLY A 56 2.86 -2.78 -8.47
CA GLY A 56 3.31 -4.09 -8.02
C GLY A 56 4.40 -4.10 -6.95
N MET A 57 4.98 -2.95 -6.59
CA MET A 57 6.04 -2.84 -5.57
C MET A 57 5.57 -2.99 -4.12
N GLY A 58 4.29 -3.20 -3.85
CA GLY A 58 3.77 -3.42 -2.50
C GLY A 58 3.33 -2.15 -1.75
N LYS A 59 3.15 -1.00 -2.41
CA LYS A 59 2.69 0.25 -1.80
C LYS A 59 1.45 0.09 -0.92
N SER A 60 0.37 -0.47 -1.48
CA SER A 60 -0.90 -0.65 -0.76
C SER A 60 -0.76 -1.66 0.39
N LYS A 61 0.16 -2.64 0.30
CA LYS A 61 0.49 -3.54 1.41
C LYS A 61 1.19 -2.82 2.55
N LEU A 62 2.15 -1.97 2.22
CA LEU A 62 2.81 -1.13 3.21
C LEU A 62 1.83 -0.14 3.84
N LEU A 63 0.89 0.40 3.07
CA LEU A 63 -0.17 1.26 3.57
C LEU A 63 -1.10 0.51 4.56
N GLN A 64 -1.46 -0.74 4.26
CA GLN A 64 -2.22 -1.61 5.17
C GLN A 64 -1.45 -1.86 6.46
N ALA A 65 -0.15 -2.19 6.38
CA ALA A 65 0.70 -2.37 7.54
C ALA A 65 0.77 -1.10 8.41
N LEU A 66 0.91 0.07 7.78
CA LEU A 66 0.89 1.36 8.46
C LEU A 66 -0.45 1.61 9.16
N ALA A 67 -1.58 1.38 8.48
CA ALA A 67 -2.91 1.58 9.06
C ALA A 67 -3.13 0.70 10.29
N VAL A 68 -2.75 -0.59 10.23
CA VAL A 68 -2.84 -1.51 11.37
C VAL A 68 -1.92 -1.08 12.52
N ARG A 69 -0.70 -0.65 12.21
CA ARG A 69 0.29 -0.22 13.20
C ARG A 69 -0.17 1.05 13.95
N LEU A 70 -0.64 2.05 13.21
CA LEU A 70 -1.20 3.27 13.78
C LEU A 70 -2.50 3.01 14.56
N GLY A 71 -3.35 2.11 14.09
CA GLY A 71 -4.60 1.74 14.77
C GLY A 71 -4.39 1.02 16.10
N LYS A 72 -3.18 0.52 16.40
CA LYS A 72 -2.81 -0.05 17.71
C LYS A 72 -2.36 1.00 18.73
N VAL A 73 -2.15 2.25 18.30
CA VAL A 73 -1.74 3.34 19.18
C VAL A 73 -2.99 3.99 19.76
N ASP A 74 -3.17 3.89 21.07
CA ASP A 74 -4.31 4.50 21.74
C ASP A 74 -4.35 6.01 21.49
N GLY A 75 -5.53 6.49 21.10
CA GLY A 75 -5.74 7.91 20.82
C GLY A 75 -5.35 8.36 19.41
N VAL A 76 -4.92 7.47 18.51
CA VAL A 76 -4.73 7.78 17.08
C VAL A 76 -6.00 7.43 16.30
N ILE A 77 -6.50 8.39 15.52
CA ILE A 77 -7.59 8.14 14.55
C ILE A 77 -7.00 8.06 13.16
N VAL A 78 -7.29 6.98 12.43
CA VAL A 78 -6.81 6.76 11.06
C VAL A 78 -7.99 6.72 10.11
N GLY A 79 -8.03 7.64 9.15
CA GLY A 79 -8.91 7.59 7.99
C GLY A 79 -8.13 7.06 6.77
N VAL A 80 -8.73 6.14 6.02
CA VAL A 80 -8.13 5.58 4.81
C VAL A 80 -9.03 5.87 3.62
N THR A 81 -8.48 6.49 2.60
CA THR A 81 -9.12 6.75 1.32
C THR A 81 -8.45 5.87 0.27
N GLU A 82 -9.17 4.88 -0.23
CA GLU A 82 -8.63 3.92 -1.21
C GLU A 82 -8.59 4.49 -2.63
N ARG A 83 -9.41 5.49 -2.90
CA ARG A 83 -9.51 6.15 -4.21
C ARG A 83 -9.65 7.65 -4.06
N PRO A 84 -9.00 8.44 -4.91
CA PRO A 84 -9.25 9.87 -4.97
C PRO A 84 -10.69 10.16 -5.39
N THR A 85 -11.28 11.14 -4.76
CA THR A 85 -12.63 11.62 -5.11
C THR A 85 -12.61 12.48 -6.37
N SER A 86 -13.72 12.43 -7.13
CA SER A 86 -13.87 13.15 -8.39
C SER A 86 -14.18 14.64 -8.23
N SER A 87 -14.56 15.07 -7.03
CA SER A 87 -14.89 16.46 -6.73
C SER A 87 -14.49 16.85 -5.31
N LEU A 88 -14.35 18.15 -5.07
CA LEU A 88 -14.08 18.68 -3.73
C LEU A 88 -15.26 18.43 -2.76
N GLY A 89 -16.49 18.43 -3.26
CA GLY A 89 -17.68 18.10 -2.47
C GLY A 89 -17.68 16.65 -1.98
N ASP A 90 -17.32 15.70 -2.86
CA ASP A 90 -17.18 14.29 -2.50
C ASP A 90 -16.04 14.06 -1.52
N PHE A 91 -14.94 14.78 -1.71
CA PHE A 91 -13.81 14.76 -0.80
C PHE A 91 -14.21 15.18 0.63
N TYR A 92 -14.95 16.27 0.78
CA TYR A 92 -15.45 16.67 2.10
C TYR A 92 -16.43 15.65 2.68
N ARG A 93 -17.31 15.07 1.86
CA ARG A 93 -18.24 14.03 2.31
C ARG A 93 -17.49 12.82 2.87
N GLU A 94 -16.45 12.38 2.17
CA GLU A 94 -15.61 11.27 2.60
C GLU A 94 -14.84 11.58 3.88
N LEU A 95 -14.21 12.76 4.00
CA LEU A 95 -13.57 13.19 5.23
C LEU A 95 -14.56 13.26 6.40
N GLY A 96 -15.78 13.73 6.16
CA GLY A 96 -16.84 13.74 7.16
C GLY A 96 -17.17 12.34 7.67
N HIS A 97 -17.27 11.38 6.76
CA HIS A 97 -17.49 9.97 7.11
C HIS A 97 -16.31 9.41 7.92
N LEU A 98 -15.08 9.59 7.43
CA LEU A 98 -13.86 9.05 8.06
C LEU A 98 -13.62 9.60 9.47
N PHE A 99 -13.91 10.88 9.71
CA PHE A 99 -13.65 11.54 10.99
C PHE A 99 -14.91 11.77 11.87
N GLY A 100 -16.04 11.18 11.47
CA GLY A 100 -17.27 11.22 12.25
C GLY A 100 -17.88 12.63 12.37
N VAL A 101 -17.85 13.41 11.28
CA VAL A 101 -18.39 14.77 11.21
C VAL A 101 -19.48 14.85 10.15
N HIS A 102 -20.67 15.33 10.53
CA HIS A 102 -21.73 15.59 9.56
C HIS A 102 -21.40 16.87 8.78
N LEU A 103 -21.12 16.73 7.49
CA LEU A 103 -20.74 17.82 6.60
C LEU A 103 -21.81 18.04 5.54
N ALA A 104 -22.09 19.31 5.24
CA ALA A 104 -22.92 19.72 4.11
C ALA A 104 -22.01 20.03 2.90
N PRO A 105 -21.93 19.15 1.87
CA PRO A 105 -20.97 19.32 0.75
C PRO A 105 -21.10 20.63 0.01
N ALA A 106 -22.29 21.22 -0.02
CA ALA A 106 -22.55 22.53 -0.63
C ALA A 106 -22.00 23.70 0.20
N ASN A 107 -21.71 23.49 1.48
CA ASN A 107 -21.14 24.50 2.36
C ASN A 107 -19.67 24.18 2.66
N ARG A 108 -18.78 24.53 1.72
CA ARG A 108 -17.33 24.30 1.88
C ARG A 108 -16.78 24.95 3.14
N TYR A 109 -17.15 26.20 3.43
CA TYR A 109 -16.64 26.91 4.60
C TYR A 109 -17.07 26.25 5.92
N GLY A 110 -18.33 25.88 6.03
CA GLY A 110 -18.84 25.16 7.20
C GLY A 110 -18.17 23.80 7.37
N SER A 111 -17.99 23.05 6.28
CA SER A 111 -17.30 21.75 6.27
C SER A 111 -15.84 21.89 6.68
N PHE A 112 -15.14 22.87 6.15
CA PHE A 112 -13.76 23.20 6.51
C PHE A 112 -13.63 23.50 8.00
N SER A 113 -14.49 24.37 8.53
CA SER A 113 -14.47 24.77 9.95
C SER A 113 -14.81 23.61 10.88
N ALA A 114 -15.81 22.80 10.54
CA ALA A 114 -16.24 21.66 11.35
C ALA A 114 -15.15 20.57 11.45
N LEU A 115 -14.49 20.22 10.34
CA LEU A 115 -13.36 19.27 10.36
C LEU A 115 -12.21 19.77 11.22
N ARG A 116 -11.80 21.02 11.04
CA ARG A 116 -10.69 21.60 11.83
C ARG A 116 -11.03 21.67 13.32
N GLN A 117 -12.28 22.01 13.67
CA GLN A 117 -12.74 21.99 15.04
C GLN A 117 -12.68 20.58 15.63
N ARG A 118 -13.18 19.59 14.93
CA ARG A 118 -13.12 18.17 15.32
C ARG A 118 -11.69 17.70 15.56
N TRP A 119 -10.75 18.06 14.68
CA TRP A 119 -9.33 17.69 14.82
C TRP A 119 -8.63 18.39 15.99
N ARG A 120 -8.95 19.66 16.25
CA ARG A 120 -8.45 20.37 17.45
C ARG A 120 -8.94 19.72 18.74
N GLU A 121 -10.23 19.40 18.81
CA GLU A 121 -10.82 18.72 19.97
C GLU A 121 -10.21 17.34 20.19
N HIS A 122 -9.95 16.61 19.13
CA HIS A 122 -9.29 15.33 19.20
C HIS A 122 -7.85 15.49 19.71
N PHE A 123 -7.07 16.37 19.12
CA PHE A 123 -5.69 16.63 19.53
C PHE A 123 -5.59 17.10 20.99
N ALA A 124 -6.50 17.94 21.44
CA ALA A 124 -6.53 18.41 22.83
C ALA A 124 -6.74 17.27 23.85
N LYS A 125 -7.36 16.17 23.44
CA LYS A 125 -7.64 15.00 24.29
C LYS A 125 -6.55 13.92 24.21
N SER A 126 -6.04 13.64 23.00
CA SER A 126 -5.16 12.51 22.72
C SER A 126 -3.69 12.89 22.57
N LEU A 127 -3.39 14.17 22.30
CA LEU A 127 -2.07 14.69 21.93
C LEU A 127 -1.53 14.14 20.58
N PHE A 128 -2.35 13.36 19.85
CA PHE A 128 -2.04 12.86 18.52
C PHE A 128 -2.87 13.57 17.45
N ARG A 129 -2.26 13.81 16.29
CA ARG A 129 -2.99 14.29 15.12
C ARG A 129 -3.75 13.13 14.47
N PRO A 130 -4.98 13.39 14.01
CA PRO A 130 -5.64 12.43 13.13
C PRO A 130 -4.77 12.15 11.89
N VAL A 131 -4.87 10.95 11.36
CA VAL A 131 -4.09 10.50 10.20
C VAL A 131 -5.02 10.28 9.04
N LEU A 132 -4.66 10.78 7.86
CA LEU A 132 -5.29 10.47 6.59
C LEU A 132 -4.29 9.73 5.71
N LEU A 133 -4.63 8.51 5.34
CA LEU A 133 -3.90 7.70 4.38
C LEU A 133 -4.64 7.79 3.04
N LEU A 134 -4.01 8.34 2.02
CA LEU A 134 -4.59 8.53 0.69
C LEU A 134 -3.85 7.67 -0.34
N ASP A 135 -4.46 6.57 -0.78
CA ASP A 135 -3.92 5.73 -1.85
C ASP A 135 -4.26 6.32 -3.24
N GLU A 136 -3.50 5.95 -4.26
CA GLU A 136 -3.60 6.42 -5.66
C GLU A 136 -3.63 7.96 -5.79
N ALA A 137 -2.89 8.66 -4.92
CA ALA A 137 -2.89 10.12 -4.84
C ALA A 137 -2.44 10.83 -6.15
N GLN A 138 -1.78 10.11 -7.08
CA GLN A 138 -1.45 10.65 -8.40
C GLN A 138 -2.71 10.95 -9.24
N ASP A 139 -3.84 10.34 -8.94
CA ASP A 139 -5.10 10.57 -9.66
C ASP A 139 -6.01 11.59 -8.96
N ALA A 140 -5.61 12.08 -7.77
CA ALA A 140 -6.34 13.13 -7.07
C ALA A 140 -6.28 14.47 -7.81
N LEU A 141 -7.35 15.25 -7.75
CA LEU A 141 -7.37 16.61 -8.30
C LEU A 141 -6.36 17.51 -7.56
N ALA A 142 -5.67 18.37 -8.28
CA ALA A 142 -4.73 19.33 -7.68
C ALA A 142 -5.43 20.24 -6.64
N GLY A 143 -6.68 20.63 -6.90
CA GLY A 143 -7.52 21.36 -5.95
C GLY A 143 -7.74 20.62 -4.63
N THR A 144 -7.98 19.31 -4.68
CA THR A 144 -8.16 18.46 -3.49
C THR A 144 -6.86 18.33 -2.69
N LEU A 145 -5.72 18.13 -3.36
CA LEU A 145 -4.42 18.07 -2.72
C LEU A 145 -4.06 19.41 -2.04
N ASN A 146 -4.33 20.53 -2.69
CA ASN A 146 -4.14 21.86 -2.09
C ASN A 146 -5.10 22.10 -0.93
N GLU A 147 -6.34 21.61 -1.01
CA GLU A 147 -7.29 21.71 0.10
C GLU A 147 -6.80 20.95 1.33
N LEU A 148 -6.23 19.76 1.18
CA LEU A 148 -5.58 19.02 2.28
C LEU A 148 -4.49 19.84 2.94
N ARG A 149 -3.67 20.53 2.16
CA ARG A 149 -2.63 21.42 2.69
C ARG A 149 -3.22 22.54 3.55
N ILE A 150 -4.28 23.19 3.07
CA ILE A 150 -4.94 24.30 3.78
C ILE A 150 -5.67 23.79 5.02
N LEU A 151 -6.39 22.65 4.92
CA LEU A 151 -7.08 22.01 6.03
C LEU A 151 -6.14 21.63 7.16
N GLY A 152 -4.99 21.06 6.81
CA GLY A 152 -3.99 20.61 7.77
C GLY A 152 -3.16 21.73 8.40
N SER A 153 -3.12 22.92 7.79
CA SER A 153 -2.28 24.02 8.24
C SER A 153 -2.90 24.82 9.38
N GLU A 154 -2.09 25.22 10.35
CA GLU A 154 -2.49 26.11 11.45
C GLU A 154 -1.37 27.11 11.78
N ARG A 155 -1.71 28.25 12.39
CA ARG A 155 -0.77 29.30 12.84
C ARG A 155 0.23 29.70 11.75
N PHE A 156 -0.26 30.06 10.58
CA PHE A 156 0.58 30.46 9.44
C PHE A 156 1.60 29.38 9.03
N ASP A 157 1.16 28.12 8.94
CA ASP A 157 1.97 26.92 8.64
C ASP A 157 3.03 26.54 9.72
N SER A 158 3.00 27.16 10.90
CA SER A 158 3.91 26.79 11.99
C SER A 158 3.43 25.59 12.81
N ALA A 159 2.19 25.13 12.59
CA ALA A 159 1.60 23.94 13.21
C ALA A 159 0.71 23.18 12.22
N HIS A 160 0.53 21.89 12.45
CA HIS A 160 -0.35 21.04 11.65
C HIS A 160 -1.44 20.39 12.51
N LEU A 161 -2.66 20.32 11.99
CA LEU A 161 -3.81 19.65 12.62
C LEU A 161 -3.98 18.20 12.17
N LEU A 162 -3.33 17.81 11.08
CA LEU A 162 -3.52 16.53 10.40
C LEU A 162 -2.17 15.96 9.98
N THR A 163 -2.02 14.66 10.05
CA THR A 163 -0.97 13.90 9.38
C THR A 163 -1.54 13.30 8.11
N VAL A 164 -0.89 13.50 6.99
CA VAL A 164 -1.32 12.96 5.69
C VAL A 164 -0.20 12.12 5.10
N VAL A 165 -0.51 10.88 4.72
CA VAL A 165 0.39 10.03 3.94
C VAL A 165 -0.19 9.86 2.55
N LEU A 166 0.50 10.43 1.57
CA LEU A 166 0.16 10.34 0.16
C LEU A 166 0.87 9.15 -0.44
N VAL A 167 0.09 8.25 -1.06
CA VAL A 167 0.62 7.03 -1.68
C VAL A 167 0.26 7.03 -3.15
N GLY A 168 1.22 6.69 -4.02
CA GLY A 168 0.96 6.69 -5.45
C GLY A 168 2.10 6.10 -6.28
N ASP A 169 1.95 6.17 -7.59
CA ASP A 169 2.97 5.71 -8.53
C ASP A 169 4.11 6.72 -8.75
N ALA A 170 5.02 6.41 -9.67
CA ALA A 170 6.18 7.24 -9.99
C ALA A 170 5.81 8.64 -10.52
N ARG A 171 4.58 8.87 -10.99
CA ARG A 171 4.09 10.20 -11.44
C ARG A 171 3.86 11.15 -10.26
N LEU A 172 3.57 10.63 -9.06
CA LEU A 172 3.20 11.45 -7.91
C LEU A 172 4.32 12.40 -7.44
N PRO A 173 5.57 11.97 -7.29
CA PRO A 173 6.67 12.88 -6.97
C PRO A 173 6.88 14.01 -8.01
N GLU A 174 6.69 13.71 -9.29
CA GLU A 174 6.81 14.67 -10.37
C GLU A 174 5.70 15.72 -10.32
N ARG A 175 4.46 15.31 -9.99
CA ARG A 175 3.34 16.25 -9.81
C ARG A 175 3.62 17.30 -8.74
N PHE A 176 4.35 16.96 -7.68
CA PHE A 176 4.72 17.91 -6.61
C PHE A 176 5.81 18.90 -7.00
N ARG A 177 6.41 18.77 -8.20
CA ARG A 177 7.30 19.76 -8.78
C ARG A 177 6.56 20.79 -9.64
N ALA A 178 5.33 20.50 -10.02
CA ALA A 178 4.50 21.45 -10.77
C ALA A 178 4.12 22.67 -9.91
N PRO A 179 4.05 23.88 -10.49
CA PRO A 179 3.83 25.13 -9.75
C PRO A 179 2.60 25.13 -8.85
N ASP A 180 1.53 24.46 -9.26
CA ASP A 180 0.26 24.38 -8.54
C ASP A 180 0.32 23.48 -7.30
N LEU A 181 1.22 22.48 -7.26
CA LEU A 181 1.41 21.56 -6.15
C LEU A 181 2.76 21.72 -5.42
N LEU A 182 3.64 22.56 -5.92
CA LEU A 182 4.93 22.85 -5.28
C LEU A 182 4.80 23.27 -3.81
N PRO A 183 3.79 24.11 -3.42
CA PRO A 183 3.60 24.46 -2.03
C PRO A 183 3.28 23.26 -1.10
N LEU A 184 2.64 22.20 -1.63
CA LEU A 184 2.44 20.95 -0.91
C LEU A 184 3.71 20.11 -0.92
N GLY A 185 4.36 19.99 -2.07
CA GLY A 185 5.58 19.21 -2.25
C GLY A 185 6.70 19.58 -1.30
N THR A 186 6.86 20.89 -1.00
CA THR A 186 7.86 21.40 -0.04
C THR A 186 7.55 21.07 1.42
N ARG A 187 6.32 20.65 1.74
CA ARG A 187 5.89 20.27 3.09
C ARG A 187 5.98 18.78 3.39
N ILE A 188 6.38 17.97 2.42
CA ILE A 188 6.56 16.53 2.59
C ILE A 188 7.84 16.30 3.39
N ARG A 189 7.70 15.87 4.66
CA ARG A 189 8.80 15.67 5.60
C ARG A 189 9.45 14.29 5.50
N THR A 190 8.68 13.25 5.18
CA THR A 190 9.20 11.89 5.04
C THR A 190 8.83 11.32 3.68
N ARG A 191 9.78 10.63 3.05
CA ARG A 191 9.60 10.03 1.72
C ARG A 191 10.18 8.63 1.70
N LEU A 192 9.45 7.74 1.00
CA LEU A 192 9.95 6.43 0.60
C LEU A 192 9.57 6.20 -0.86
N VAL A 193 10.55 5.83 -1.66
CA VAL A 193 10.34 5.38 -3.04
C VAL A 193 10.66 3.89 -3.07
N LEU A 194 9.64 3.05 -3.30
CA LEU A 194 9.83 1.62 -3.49
C LEU A 194 10.42 1.39 -4.87
N GLN A 195 11.63 0.85 -4.89
CA GLN A 195 12.35 0.46 -6.10
C GLN A 195 12.08 -1.02 -6.42
N PRO A 196 12.30 -1.45 -7.67
CA PRO A 196 12.38 -2.88 -7.97
C PRO A 196 13.36 -3.58 -7.03
N LEU A 197 12.95 -4.72 -6.48
CA LEU A 197 13.75 -5.47 -5.52
C LEU A 197 14.98 -6.07 -6.20
N GLY A 198 16.10 -6.06 -5.51
CA GLY A 198 17.27 -6.84 -5.90
C GLY A 198 16.94 -8.34 -5.89
N ARG A 199 17.80 -9.14 -6.56
CA ARG A 199 17.62 -10.60 -6.66
C ARG A 199 17.54 -11.23 -5.26
N ASP A 200 18.40 -10.81 -4.34
CA ASP A 200 18.46 -11.35 -2.97
C ASP A 200 17.24 -10.94 -2.15
N ASP A 201 16.79 -9.70 -2.25
CA ASP A 201 15.58 -9.20 -1.57
C ASP A 201 14.32 -9.91 -2.08
N LEU A 202 14.24 -10.16 -3.40
CA LEU A 202 13.10 -10.85 -3.99
C LEU A 202 13.09 -12.34 -3.63
N ALA A 203 14.26 -12.97 -3.49
CA ALA A 203 14.39 -14.33 -2.97
C ALA A 203 13.99 -14.39 -1.50
N ALA A 204 14.45 -13.45 -0.68
CA ALA A 204 14.05 -13.33 0.73
C ALA A 204 12.54 -13.08 0.88
N PHE A 205 11.95 -12.25 0.02
CA PHE A 205 10.50 -12.06 -0.04
C PHE A 205 9.76 -13.37 -0.31
N LEU A 206 10.19 -14.15 -1.30
CA LEU A 206 9.58 -15.44 -1.65
C LEU A 206 9.70 -16.45 -0.50
N ASP A 207 10.89 -16.57 0.09
CA ASP A 207 11.13 -17.48 1.22
C ASP A 207 10.29 -17.10 2.43
N HIS A 208 10.18 -15.80 2.74
CA HIS A 208 9.32 -15.30 3.80
C HIS A 208 7.84 -15.67 3.56
N LEU A 209 7.31 -15.48 2.36
CA LEU A 209 5.94 -15.84 2.03
C LEU A 209 5.66 -17.34 2.26
N LEU A 210 6.57 -18.21 1.82
CA LEU A 210 6.44 -19.67 1.96
C LEU A 210 6.54 -20.11 3.42
N ASP A 211 7.45 -19.53 4.17
CA ASP A 211 7.63 -19.80 5.60
C ASP A 211 6.38 -19.39 6.41
N ARG A 212 5.89 -18.17 6.19
CA ARG A 212 4.68 -17.67 6.86
C ARG A 212 3.43 -18.46 6.50
N ALA A 213 3.33 -18.89 5.24
CA ALA A 213 2.26 -19.77 4.78
C ALA A 213 2.34 -21.20 5.36
N GLY A 214 3.49 -21.61 5.92
CA GLY A 214 3.68 -22.87 6.61
C GLY A 214 4.28 -24.00 5.77
N ASN A 215 4.70 -23.74 4.53
CA ASN A 215 5.36 -24.75 3.69
C ASN A 215 6.56 -24.16 2.92
N PRO A 216 7.73 -24.02 3.58
CA PRO A 216 8.95 -23.50 2.95
C PRO A 216 9.50 -24.41 1.82
N GLY A 217 9.11 -25.71 1.82
CA GLY A 217 9.51 -26.69 0.82
C GLY A 217 8.55 -26.81 -0.37
N LEU A 218 7.55 -25.94 -0.49
CA LEU A 218 6.55 -25.97 -1.55
C LEU A 218 7.17 -25.87 -2.96
N LEU A 219 8.22 -25.06 -3.12
CA LEU A 219 8.95 -24.86 -4.36
C LEU A 219 10.36 -25.43 -4.26
N THR A 220 10.83 -26.05 -5.34
CA THR A 220 12.25 -26.47 -5.45
C THR A 220 13.16 -25.25 -5.56
N ALA A 221 14.43 -25.39 -5.15
CA ALA A 221 15.42 -24.31 -5.24
C ALA A 221 15.63 -23.79 -6.69
N PRO A 222 15.72 -24.65 -7.72
CA PRO A 222 15.78 -24.18 -9.11
C PRO A 222 14.56 -23.35 -9.51
N LEU A 223 13.34 -23.79 -9.14
CA LEU A 223 12.12 -23.01 -9.44
C LEU A 223 12.10 -21.66 -8.75
N LYS A 224 12.53 -21.57 -7.48
CA LYS A 224 12.66 -20.28 -6.78
C LYS A 224 13.57 -19.32 -7.54
N ALA A 225 14.73 -19.79 -8.00
CA ALA A 225 15.67 -18.98 -8.77
C ALA A 225 15.05 -18.50 -10.10
N THR A 226 14.36 -19.39 -10.81
CA THR A 226 13.65 -19.10 -12.08
C THR A 226 12.55 -18.04 -11.86
N LEU A 227 11.74 -18.16 -10.80
CA LEU A 227 10.70 -17.18 -10.48
C LEU A 227 11.28 -15.80 -10.16
N VAL A 228 12.35 -15.75 -9.37
CA VAL A 228 13.04 -14.50 -9.02
C VAL A 228 13.59 -13.81 -10.27
N GLU A 229 14.16 -14.57 -11.21
CA GLU A 229 14.68 -14.04 -12.46
C GLU A 229 13.57 -13.46 -13.34
N HIS A 230 12.51 -14.23 -13.57
CA HIS A 230 11.38 -13.81 -14.41
C HIS A 230 10.54 -12.67 -13.81
N ALA A 231 10.51 -12.54 -12.49
CA ALA A 231 9.80 -11.45 -11.82
C ALA A 231 10.50 -10.09 -11.98
N ALA A 232 11.78 -10.04 -12.38
CA ALA A 232 12.53 -8.83 -12.69
C ALA A 232 12.40 -7.74 -11.59
N GLY A 233 12.48 -8.13 -10.34
CA GLY A 233 12.36 -7.22 -9.18
C GLY A 233 10.94 -6.84 -8.78
N ASN A 234 9.90 -7.37 -9.45
CA ASN A 234 8.50 -7.02 -9.18
C ASN A 234 7.78 -8.09 -8.34
N PRO A 235 7.46 -7.84 -7.05
CA PRO A 235 6.76 -8.79 -6.18
C PRO A 235 5.41 -9.27 -6.73
N ARG A 236 4.66 -8.40 -7.41
CA ARG A 236 3.36 -8.76 -8.00
C ARG A 236 3.52 -9.78 -9.12
N VAL A 237 4.52 -9.59 -9.98
CA VAL A 237 4.82 -10.53 -11.07
C VAL A 237 5.20 -11.89 -10.49
N LEU A 238 6.06 -11.92 -9.47
CA LEU A 238 6.44 -13.14 -8.76
C LEU A 238 5.20 -13.86 -8.20
N CYS A 239 4.33 -13.14 -7.49
CA CYS A 239 3.10 -13.71 -6.94
C CYS A 239 2.15 -14.21 -8.04
N THR A 240 2.04 -13.51 -9.17
CA THR A 240 1.21 -13.96 -10.30
C THR A 240 1.73 -15.28 -10.86
N LEU A 241 3.02 -15.36 -11.15
CA LEU A 241 3.66 -16.60 -11.66
C LEU A 241 3.53 -17.75 -10.65
N GLY A 242 3.79 -17.49 -9.37
CA GLY A 242 3.66 -18.47 -8.29
C GLY A 242 2.23 -18.99 -8.13
N GLY A 243 1.24 -18.09 -8.24
CA GLY A 243 -0.19 -18.43 -8.17
C GLY A 243 -0.63 -19.34 -9.32
N GLU A 244 -0.27 -19.00 -10.56
CA GLU A 244 -0.57 -19.83 -11.74
C GLU A 244 0.07 -21.22 -11.66
N LEU A 245 1.31 -21.30 -11.16
CA LEU A 245 2.00 -22.56 -10.92
C LEU A 245 1.29 -23.39 -9.85
N LEU A 246 0.91 -22.77 -8.73
CA LEU A 246 0.27 -23.44 -7.60
C LEU A 246 -1.08 -24.04 -8.02
N GLU A 247 -1.89 -23.30 -8.78
CA GLU A 247 -3.17 -23.79 -9.33
C GLU A 247 -2.97 -24.94 -10.31
N THR A 248 -1.99 -24.81 -11.21
CA THR A 248 -1.68 -25.85 -12.19
C THR A 248 -1.16 -27.12 -11.53
N ALA A 249 -0.29 -26.99 -10.52
CA ALA A 249 0.23 -28.11 -9.74
C ALA A 249 -0.90 -28.86 -9.02
N LEU A 250 -1.84 -28.12 -8.42
CA LEU A 250 -3.03 -28.71 -7.77
C LEU A 250 -3.88 -29.51 -8.76
N GLN A 251 -4.14 -28.97 -9.96
CA GLN A 251 -4.91 -29.66 -11.00
C GLN A 251 -4.25 -30.96 -11.44
N ARG A 252 -2.91 -31.01 -11.42
CA ARG A 252 -2.11 -32.19 -11.80
C ARG A 252 -1.77 -33.10 -10.61
N GLY A 253 -2.21 -32.78 -9.39
CA GLY A 253 -1.92 -33.56 -8.18
C GLY A 253 -0.45 -33.60 -7.79
N ARG A 254 0.34 -32.58 -8.15
CA ARG A 254 1.76 -32.49 -7.81
C ARG A 254 1.95 -31.88 -6.42
N PRO A 255 2.60 -32.56 -5.46
CA PRO A 255 2.77 -32.07 -4.09
C PRO A 255 3.88 -30.99 -3.95
N VAL A 256 4.79 -30.91 -4.90
CA VAL A 256 5.90 -29.93 -4.95
C VAL A 256 5.94 -29.30 -6.34
N LEU A 257 6.19 -28.01 -6.37
CA LEU A 257 6.34 -27.25 -7.61
C LEU A 257 7.80 -27.27 -8.04
N ASP A 258 8.06 -27.64 -9.28
CA ASP A 258 9.38 -27.76 -9.88
C ASP A 258 9.54 -26.91 -11.14
N GLU A 259 10.76 -26.73 -11.61
CA GLU A 259 11.09 -25.98 -12.80
C GLU A 259 10.50 -26.59 -14.08
N ALA A 260 10.35 -27.92 -14.12
CA ALA A 260 9.72 -28.60 -15.26
C ALA A 260 8.27 -28.19 -15.45
N LEU A 261 7.55 -27.97 -14.33
CA LEU A 261 6.18 -27.44 -14.36
C LEU A 261 6.13 -26.00 -14.92
N PHE A 262 7.10 -25.17 -14.54
CA PHE A 262 7.22 -23.80 -15.05
C PHE A 262 7.43 -23.79 -16.58
N LEU A 263 8.39 -24.55 -17.07
CA LEU A 263 8.69 -24.66 -18.52
C LEU A 263 7.49 -25.19 -19.29
N ASP A 264 6.81 -26.24 -18.79
CA ASP A 264 5.62 -26.79 -19.45
C ASP A 264 4.44 -25.78 -19.51
N LEU A 265 4.26 -24.96 -18.49
CA LEU A 265 3.18 -23.97 -18.43
C LEU A 265 3.44 -22.77 -19.36
N PHE A 266 4.64 -22.20 -19.30
CA PHE A 266 4.95 -20.94 -19.98
C PHE A 266 5.49 -21.12 -21.40
N ASP A 267 6.19 -22.21 -21.73
CA ASP A 267 6.59 -22.55 -23.11
C ASP A 267 5.40 -22.88 -24.00
N ARG A 268 4.36 -23.52 -23.46
CA ARG A 268 3.14 -23.79 -24.24
C ARG A 268 2.38 -22.52 -24.59
N ASN A 269 2.42 -21.51 -23.73
CA ASN A 269 1.76 -20.22 -23.95
C ASN A 269 2.47 -19.39 -25.04
N THR A 270 3.80 -19.46 -25.13
CA THR A 270 4.57 -18.81 -26.21
C THR A 270 4.26 -19.43 -27.56
N LYS A 271 4.14 -20.77 -27.68
CA LYS A 271 3.78 -21.45 -28.93
C LYS A 271 2.34 -21.24 -29.39
N LYS A 272 1.40 -20.93 -28.48
CA LYS A 272 0.01 -20.57 -28.86
C LYS A 272 -0.12 -19.13 -29.41
N ARG A 273 0.73 -18.20 -28.94
CA ARG A 273 0.73 -16.81 -29.41
C ARG A 273 1.45 -16.59 -30.73
N SER A 274 2.28 -17.55 -31.17
CA SER A 274 3.05 -17.49 -32.43
C SER A 274 2.41 -18.24 -33.60
N ARG A 275 1.14 -18.68 -33.48
CA ARG A 275 0.39 -19.18 -34.65
C ARG A 275 -0.42 -18.04 -35.24
N PRO A 276 -0.19 -17.70 -36.52
CA PRO A 276 -0.89 -16.64 -37.25
C PRO A 276 -2.38 -16.90 -37.42
#